data_12c9bde71044e4d3fe1227691ab422dc
#
_entry.id   12c9bde71044e4d3fe1227691ab422dc
#
_cell.length_a   1.000
_cell.length_b   1.000
_cell.length_c   1.000
_cell.angle_alpha   90.00
_cell.angle_beta   90.00
_cell.angle_gamma   90.00
#
_symmetry.space_group_name_H-M   'P 1'
#
loop_
_entity.id
_entity.type
_entity.pdbx_description
1 polymer ?
#
loop_
_entity_poly.entity_id
_entity_poly.type
_entity_poly.pdbx_seq_one_letter_code
_entity_poly.pdbx_strand_id
1 'polypeptide(L)'
;MRTKITLLALLFSIGMYAQVFNSPPPQSVRSMAEWEELQALVVTWNGQPAILANIIRAARTECKVIVCCNSSFNVSSAQNYLISQGVDLSSNVEFAIIPNNSIWVRDYGPQCVYANDVDSLMLVDWIYNRHDREYDDQVPVALGEYLHLPVFSSTLAPYDLVNTGGNYMSDGMGTAFSSKLILINNDTTKNAECSSNPNDLFGQSNHDESAIDNIAQEYMGIDRYVKFDPLPYDCIHHIDMHMKLLDEQTLLVGQYPPGIADGPQIEANIQYLLSQFTSGFGTPFKVVRIPMPPQNGNYPPGAHYRTYANATFVNRTIIVPFYETQYDTIARRIWETAMPGYNVVGVNCNNIIPLRGAVHCITREIGTPDPLRIVHQPIEGVLQNNAGPANYPATALIQHRDGIASATLFYRQKNQTNWESVPMSANSAPDSSNYWTGFIPKQEQYYDTLFYYMEAVSNSGKTRQRPLPGPDGPWRFPIQINVSSVNAPVAELKEIFPNPAGAITAIPVEATAKTWGIITLHNSFGQTVRILHEGEMPAGPSTYFFDAAQLPPGAYFVQMRSGDSIKTKKLVVK
;
A
#
# COMPACT_ATOMS: atom_id res chain seq x y z
N MET A 1 67.23 -25.47 -25.04
CA MET A 1 65.83 -25.95 -24.99
C MET A 1 65.13 -25.30 -23.82
N ARG A 2 64.24 -24.34 -24.06
CA ARG A 2 63.42 -23.74 -23.02
C ARG A 2 61.99 -24.28 -23.16
N THR A 3 61.62 -25.11 -22.22
CA THR A 3 60.30 -25.71 -22.16
C THR A 3 59.28 -24.63 -21.65
N LYS A 4 58.33 -24.23 -22.49
CA LYS A 4 57.21 -23.39 -22.12
C LYS A 4 56.15 -24.26 -21.42
N ILE A 5 55.93 -24.06 -20.14
CA ILE A 5 54.79 -24.61 -19.41
C ILE A 5 53.59 -23.69 -19.66
N THR A 6 52.63 -24.20 -20.43
CA THR A 6 51.35 -23.51 -20.64
C THR A 6 50.42 -23.89 -19.47
N LEU A 7 50.17 -22.94 -18.57
CA LEU A 7 49.21 -23.09 -17.48
C LEU A 7 47.81 -22.96 -18.07
N LEU A 8 47.08 -24.06 -18.15
CA LEU A 8 45.66 -24.08 -18.54
C LEU A 8 44.81 -23.67 -17.31
N ALA A 9 44.36 -22.45 -17.27
CA ALA A 9 43.42 -22.01 -16.25
C ALA A 9 42.04 -22.60 -16.58
N LEU A 10 41.62 -23.62 -15.85
CA LEU A 10 40.24 -24.08 -15.82
C LEU A 10 39.41 -23.01 -15.05
N LEU A 11 38.68 -22.22 -15.80
CA LEU A 11 37.59 -21.41 -15.26
C LEU A 11 36.45 -22.36 -14.87
N PHE A 12 36.39 -22.78 -13.62
CA PHE A 12 35.16 -23.30 -13.04
C PHE A 12 34.16 -22.13 -12.96
N SER A 13 33.18 -22.13 -13.83
CA SER A 13 31.96 -21.38 -13.59
C SER A 13 31.22 -22.06 -12.42
N ILE A 14 31.48 -21.61 -11.21
CA ILE A 14 30.63 -21.93 -10.08
C ILE A 14 29.28 -21.27 -10.40
N GLY A 15 28.31 -22.06 -10.82
CA GLY A 15 26.93 -21.63 -10.86
C GLY A 15 26.58 -21.16 -9.44
N MET A 16 26.35 -19.87 -9.25
CA MET A 16 25.84 -19.38 -7.98
C MET A 16 24.37 -19.80 -7.91
N TYR A 17 24.13 -20.94 -7.27
CA TYR A 17 22.78 -21.31 -6.84
C TYR A 17 22.34 -20.33 -5.73
N ALA A 18 21.08 -19.95 -5.71
CA ALA A 18 20.56 -19.23 -4.55
C ALA A 18 20.79 -20.09 -3.31
N GLN A 19 21.25 -19.45 -2.27
CA GLN A 19 21.48 -20.13 -1.00
C GLN A 19 20.16 -20.17 -0.25
N VAL A 20 19.59 -21.37 -0.07
CA VAL A 20 18.38 -21.58 0.73
C VAL A 20 18.79 -21.95 2.14
N PHE A 21 18.22 -21.22 3.12
CA PHE A 21 18.45 -21.42 4.54
C PHE A 21 17.13 -21.80 5.21
N ASN A 22 17.14 -22.90 5.98
CA ASN A 22 15.99 -23.34 6.77
C ASN A 22 16.10 -22.91 8.25
N SER A 23 16.68 -21.75 8.47
CA SER A 23 16.80 -21.09 9.78
C SER A 23 16.63 -19.60 9.59
N PRO A 24 16.24 -18.87 10.63
CA PRO A 24 16.12 -17.42 10.55
C PRO A 24 17.41 -16.75 10.10
N PRO A 25 17.33 -15.56 9.47
CA PRO A 25 18.51 -14.74 9.20
C PRO A 25 19.34 -14.50 10.47
N PRO A 26 20.66 -14.60 10.40
CA PRO A 26 21.52 -14.45 11.59
C PRO A 26 21.64 -12.99 12.09
N GLN A 27 21.22 -12.03 11.29
CA GLN A 27 21.16 -10.60 11.62
C GLN A 27 19.71 -10.14 11.76
N SER A 28 19.50 -8.99 12.41
CA SER A 28 18.18 -8.36 12.43
C SER A 28 17.67 -8.10 11.01
N VAL A 29 16.39 -8.27 10.82
CA VAL A 29 15.74 -8.05 9.54
C VAL A 29 14.59 -7.06 9.65
N ARG A 30 14.25 -6.43 8.54
CA ARG A 30 13.10 -5.57 8.38
C ARG A 30 12.29 -5.98 7.17
N SER A 31 11.01 -6.21 7.34
CA SER A 31 10.08 -6.40 6.22
C SER A 31 9.99 -5.14 5.38
N MET A 32 10.05 -5.30 4.07
CA MET A 32 9.81 -4.20 3.12
C MET A 32 8.34 -3.81 3.14
N ALA A 33 8.07 -2.50 3.11
CA ALA A 33 6.73 -1.99 2.83
C ALA A 33 6.49 -1.89 1.32
N GLU A 34 5.25 -2.04 0.87
CA GLU A 34 4.94 -2.12 -0.55
C GLU A 34 5.18 -0.83 -1.34
N TRP A 35 5.20 0.34 -0.67
CA TRP A 35 5.52 1.63 -1.31
C TRP A 35 7.02 1.95 -1.39
N GLU A 36 7.87 1.03 -0.95
CA GLU A 36 9.32 1.19 -1.08
C GLU A 36 9.77 0.97 -2.53
N GLU A 37 11.04 1.26 -2.82
CA GLU A 37 11.58 1.16 -4.17
C GLU A 37 11.68 -0.27 -4.67
N LEU A 38 11.11 -0.53 -5.83
CA LEU A 38 11.13 -1.81 -6.49
C LEU A 38 12.20 -1.88 -7.58
N GLN A 39 12.95 -2.98 -7.64
CA GLN A 39 13.71 -3.37 -8.82
C GLN A 39 12.84 -4.13 -9.82
N ALA A 40 11.85 -4.88 -9.36
CA ALA A 40 10.99 -5.68 -10.23
C ALA A 40 9.59 -5.89 -9.67
N LEU A 41 8.64 -6.11 -10.59
CA LEU A 41 7.33 -6.68 -10.33
C LEU A 41 7.27 -8.08 -10.96
N VAL A 42 6.83 -9.08 -10.20
CA VAL A 42 6.64 -10.45 -10.67
C VAL A 42 5.18 -10.70 -11.01
N VAL A 43 4.95 -11.35 -12.12
CA VAL A 43 3.64 -11.90 -12.53
C VAL A 43 3.83 -13.33 -13.05
N THR A 44 2.80 -14.17 -12.95
CA THR A 44 2.83 -15.52 -13.52
C THR A 44 1.91 -15.60 -14.74
N TRP A 45 2.44 -16.16 -15.85
CA TRP A 45 1.68 -16.30 -17.10
C TRP A 45 0.81 -17.55 -17.05
N ASN A 46 -0.22 -17.50 -16.21
CA ASN A 46 -1.15 -18.62 -15.99
C ASN A 46 -2.61 -18.15 -15.99
N GLY A 47 -3.15 -17.90 -17.16
CA GLY A 47 -4.49 -17.35 -17.35
C GLY A 47 -4.55 -15.82 -17.39
N GLN A 48 -5.70 -15.26 -17.67
CA GLN A 48 -6.00 -13.81 -17.68
C GLN A 48 -5.03 -12.93 -18.51
N PRO A 49 -4.65 -13.31 -19.75
CA PRO A 49 -3.58 -12.63 -20.48
C PRO A 49 -3.86 -11.15 -20.76
N ALA A 50 -5.14 -10.77 -20.92
CA ALA A 50 -5.52 -9.38 -21.17
C ALA A 50 -5.27 -8.49 -19.93
N ILE A 51 -5.51 -9.00 -18.72
CA ILE A 51 -5.25 -8.30 -17.48
C ILE A 51 -3.74 -8.17 -17.27
N LEU A 52 -3.01 -9.29 -17.42
CA LEU A 52 -1.55 -9.30 -17.31
C LEU A 52 -0.88 -8.33 -18.29
N ALA A 53 -1.35 -8.27 -19.55
CA ALA A 53 -0.80 -7.33 -20.54
C ALA A 53 -0.96 -5.87 -20.11
N ASN A 54 -2.08 -5.51 -19.48
CA ASN A 54 -2.28 -4.14 -18.97
C ASN A 54 -1.41 -3.84 -17.73
N ILE A 55 -1.25 -4.80 -16.82
CA ILE A 55 -0.35 -4.68 -15.68
C ILE A 55 1.10 -4.54 -16.15
N ILE A 56 1.56 -5.42 -17.05
CA ILE A 56 2.93 -5.39 -17.60
C ILE A 56 3.19 -4.06 -18.32
N ARG A 57 2.23 -3.58 -19.12
CA ARG A 57 2.35 -2.28 -19.82
C ARG A 57 2.56 -1.12 -18.86
N ALA A 58 1.82 -1.09 -17.75
CA ALA A 58 1.95 -0.05 -16.74
C ALA A 58 3.24 -0.19 -15.93
N ALA A 59 3.56 -1.39 -15.48
CA ALA A 59 4.67 -1.65 -14.57
C ALA A 59 6.06 -1.47 -15.23
N ARG A 60 6.20 -1.87 -16.52
CA ARG A 60 7.48 -1.80 -17.24
C ARG A 60 8.05 -0.39 -17.42
N THR A 61 7.24 0.63 -17.23
CA THR A 61 7.70 2.02 -17.26
C THR A 61 8.39 2.46 -15.98
N GLU A 62 8.22 1.70 -14.91
CA GLU A 62 8.69 2.01 -13.57
C GLU A 62 9.82 1.11 -13.09
N CYS A 63 9.74 -0.17 -13.40
CA CYS A 63 10.72 -1.17 -13.00
C CYS A 63 10.71 -2.35 -13.99
N LYS A 64 11.58 -3.32 -13.77
CA LYS A 64 11.57 -4.60 -14.49
C LYS A 64 10.27 -5.36 -14.18
N VAL A 65 9.69 -6.04 -15.15
CA VAL A 65 8.63 -7.03 -14.95
C VAL A 65 9.16 -8.41 -15.27
N ILE A 66 9.12 -9.30 -14.28
CA ILE A 66 9.51 -10.71 -14.43
C ILE A 66 8.24 -11.51 -14.68
N VAL A 67 8.13 -12.10 -15.86
CA VAL A 67 7.00 -12.94 -16.26
C VAL A 67 7.40 -14.39 -16.09
N CYS A 68 6.91 -15.04 -15.03
CA CYS A 68 7.15 -16.46 -14.76
C CYS A 68 6.28 -17.32 -15.67
N CYS A 69 6.89 -18.25 -16.39
CA CYS A 69 6.27 -19.14 -17.36
C CYS A 69 6.59 -20.60 -17.07
N ASN A 70 5.66 -21.50 -17.31
CA ASN A 70 5.84 -22.93 -17.06
C ASN A 70 6.83 -23.63 -18.02
N SER A 71 7.09 -23.04 -19.20
CA SER A 71 7.95 -23.63 -20.23
C SER A 71 8.37 -22.58 -21.26
N SER A 72 9.32 -22.94 -22.13
CA SER A 72 9.71 -22.13 -23.28
C SER A 72 8.55 -21.90 -24.27
N PHE A 73 7.62 -22.85 -24.39
CA PHE A 73 6.40 -22.68 -25.19
C PHE A 73 5.50 -21.58 -24.59
N ASN A 74 5.33 -21.56 -23.25
CA ASN A 74 4.56 -20.51 -22.58
C ASN A 74 5.25 -19.13 -22.72
N VAL A 75 6.60 -19.07 -22.68
CA VAL A 75 7.35 -17.84 -22.97
C VAL A 75 7.02 -17.31 -24.35
N SER A 76 7.10 -18.15 -25.40
CA SER A 76 6.79 -17.75 -26.77
C SER A 76 5.32 -17.29 -26.91
N SER A 77 4.40 -17.99 -26.25
CA SER A 77 2.98 -17.64 -26.23
C SER A 77 2.75 -16.28 -25.58
N ALA A 78 3.38 -16.04 -24.42
CA ALA A 78 3.31 -14.77 -23.70
C ALA A 78 3.86 -13.60 -24.54
N GLN A 79 5.04 -13.78 -25.13
CA GLN A 79 5.67 -12.76 -25.99
C GLN A 79 4.77 -12.41 -27.18
N ASN A 80 4.28 -13.41 -27.91
CA ASN A 80 3.39 -13.19 -29.05
C ASN A 80 2.12 -12.45 -28.65
N TYR A 81 1.51 -12.84 -27.54
CA TYR A 81 0.31 -12.16 -27.03
C TYR A 81 0.61 -10.71 -26.65
N LEU A 82 1.65 -10.46 -25.85
CA LEU A 82 2.03 -9.12 -25.40
C LEU A 82 2.33 -8.19 -26.59
N ILE A 83 3.08 -8.68 -27.59
CA ILE A 83 3.35 -7.95 -28.83
C ILE A 83 2.02 -7.61 -29.56
N SER A 84 1.10 -8.58 -29.67
CA SER A 84 -0.20 -8.36 -30.31
C SER A 84 -1.06 -7.31 -29.59
N GLN A 85 -0.85 -7.14 -28.29
CA GLN A 85 -1.48 -6.10 -27.48
C GLN A 85 -0.70 -4.76 -27.47
N GLY A 86 0.37 -4.64 -28.25
CA GLY A 86 1.18 -3.43 -28.33
C GLY A 86 2.02 -3.16 -27.07
N VAL A 87 2.36 -4.21 -26.32
CA VAL A 87 3.33 -4.08 -25.22
C VAL A 87 4.73 -4.15 -25.82
N ASP A 88 5.52 -3.11 -25.58
CA ASP A 88 6.91 -3.08 -26.00
C ASP A 88 7.77 -3.97 -25.09
N LEU A 89 8.41 -4.98 -25.66
CA LEU A 89 9.27 -5.94 -24.96
C LEU A 89 10.77 -5.63 -25.07
N SER A 90 11.14 -4.49 -25.62
CA SER A 90 12.55 -4.13 -25.84
C SER A 90 13.31 -3.80 -24.55
N SER A 91 12.59 -3.47 -23.48
CA SER A 91 13.17 -3.15 -22.18
C SER A 91 12.19 -3.46 -21.03
N ASN A 92 12.76 -3.74 -19.86
CA ASN A 92 12.03 -3.93 -18.60
C ASN A 92 10.98 -5.05 -18.61
N VAL A 93 11.06 -6.01 -19.53
CA VAL A 93 10.23 -7.23 -19.49
C VAL A 93 11.15 -8.43 -19.68
N GLU A 94 11.21 -9.27 -18.67
CA GLU A 94 12.00 -10.51 -18.69
C GLU A 94 11.08 -11.71 -18.52
N PHE A 95 11.44 -12.82 -19.15
CA PHE A 95 10.70 -14.07 -19.08
C PHE A 95 11.56 -15.11 -18.38
N ALA A 96 11.07 -15.63 -17.26
CA ALA A 96 11.71 -16.69 -16.50
C ALA A 96 10.92 -17.99 -16.65
N ILE A 97 11.63 -19.10 -16.87
CA ILE A 97 10.99 -20.43 -16.84
C ILE A 97 10.96 -20.86 -15.38
N ILE A 98 9.86 -20.53 -14.72
CA ILE A 98 9.56 -20.88 -13.33
C ILE A 98 8.16 -21.52 -13.33
N PRO A 99 8.08 -22.85 -13.17
CA PRO A 99 6.80 -23.57 -13.12
C PRO A 99 5.91 -23.06 -12.00
N ASN A 100 4.61 -22.97 -12.30
CA ASN A 100 3.59 -22.53 -11.35
C ASN A 100 2.25 -23.20 -11.68
N ASN A 101 1.38 -23.36 -10.68
CA ASN A 101 0.05 -23.95 -10.84
C ASN A 101 -1.02 -22.89 -11.09
N SER A 102 -0.79 -21.66 -10.64
CA SER A 102 -1.81 -20.60 -10.66
C SER A 102 -1.25 -19.22 -10.93
N ILE A 103 -2.17 -18.27 -11.17
CA ILE A 103 -1.85 -16.85 -11.39
C ILE A 103 -1.58 -16.09 -10.08
N TRP A 104 -1.85 -16.67 -8.90
CA TRP A 104 -1.92 -16.00 -7.61
C TRP A 104 -0.54 -15.78 -6.96
N VAL A 105 0.39 -15.16 -7.69
CA VAL A 105 1.78 -14.96 -7.21
C VAL A 105 1.90 -14.08 -5.95
N ARG A 106 0.89 -13.33 -5.62
CA ARG A 106 0.81 -12.61 -4.33
C ARG A 106 0.85 -13.58 -3.16
N ASP A 107 0.09 -14.66 -3.26
CA ASP A 107 -0.16 -15.55 -2.15
C ASP A 107 1.05 -16.43 -1.83
N TYR A 108 1.69 -16.96 -2.86
CA TYR A 108 2.82 -17.88 -2.73
C TYR A 108 4.18 -17.23 -3.02
N GLY A 109 4.24 -16.01 -3.55
CA GLY A 109 5.51 -15.33 -3.83
C GLY A 109 6.25 -14.89 -2.56
N PRO A 110 7.58 -14.74 -2.61
CA PRO A 110 8.41 -14.48 -1.44
C PRO A 110 8.15 -13.09 -0.84
N GLN A 111 8.30 -12.97 0.48
CA GLN A 111 8.36 -11.66 1.14
C GLN A 111 9.78 -11.11 1.06
N CYS A 112 9.92 -9.83 0.67
CA CYS A 112 11.18 -9.13 0.69
C CYS A 112 11.51 -8.62 2.10
N VAL A 113 12.72 -8.89 2.58
CA VAL A 113 13.26 -8.36 3.83
C VAL A 113 14.66 -7.80 3.62
N TYR A 114 15.04 -6.84 4.43
CA TYR A 114 16.37 -6.24 4.43
C TYR A 114 17.11 -6.59 5.71
N ALA A 115 18.36 -7.06 5.59
CA ALA A 115 19.26 -7.18 6.72
C ALA A 115 19.60 -5.79 7.26
N ASN A 116 19.69 -5.66 8.59
CA ASN A 116 20.10 -4.42 9.27
C ASN A 116 19.44 -3.16 8.67
N ASP A 117 18.13 -3.25 8.39
CA ASP A 117 17.28 -2.22 7.75
C ASP A 117 17.53 -1.95 6.26
N VAL A 118 18.77 -1.87 5.80
CA VAL A 118 19.12 -1.40 4.43
C VAL A 118 20.30 -2.12 3.78
N ASP A 119 20.89 -3.16 4.42
CA ASP A 119 22.13 -3.76 3.91
C ASP A 119 21.91 -4.67 2.70
N SER A 120 21.29 -5.80 2.93
CA SER A 120 21.10 -6.84 1.91
C SER A 120 19.65 -7.22 1.75
N LEU A 121 19.17 -7.22 0.52
CA LEU A 121 17.87 -7.76 0.19
C LEU A 121 17.91 -9.29 0.27
N MET A 122 16.93 -9.85 0.97
CA MET A 122 16.71 -11.29 1.11
C MET A 122 15.24 -11.61 0.86
N LEU A 123 14.98 -12.86 0.52
CA LEU A 123 13.62 -13.37 0.32
C LEU A 123 13.26 -14.30 1.48
N VAL A 124 12.04 -14.16 1.98
CA VAL A 124 11.46 -15.08 2.95
C VAL A 124 10.39 -15.91 2.26
N ASP A 125 10.49 -17.21 2.45
CA ASP A 125 9.61 -18.23 1.94
C ASP A 125 8.82 -18.86 3.11
N TRP A 126 7.56 -19.21 2.87
CA TRP A 126 6.65 -19.89 3.80
C TRP A 126 5.91 -21.03 3.10
N ILE A 127 5.27 -21.91 3.84
CA ILE A 127 4.41 -22.95 3.28
C ILE A 127 3.14 -22.29 2.71
N TYR A 128 2.89 -22.47 1.41
CA TYR A 128 1.66 -21.98 0.79
C TYR A 128 0.45 -22.78 1.25
N ASN A 129 -0.62 -22.10 1.59
CA ASN A 129 -1.85 -22.70 2.14
C ASN A 129 -2.72 -23.46 1.11
N ARG A 130 -2.14 -23.96 0.01
CA ARG A 130 -2.80 -24.77 -1.03
C ARG A 130 -1.96 -26.00 -1.36
N HIS A 131 -2.28 -27.10 -0.73
CA HIS A 131 -1.49 -28.37 -0.83
C HIS A 131 -1.47 -28.98 -2.25
N ASP A 132 -2.48 -28.67 -3.07
CA ASP A 132 -2.61 -29.14 -4.46
C ASP A 132 -1.79 -28.31 -5.46
N ARG A 133 -1.01 -27.33 -4.98
CA ARG A 133 -0.25 -26.37 -5.79
C ARG A 133 1.25 -26.38 -5.49
N GLU A 134 1.86 -27.55 -5.62
CA GLU A 134 3.28 -27.77 -5.30
C GLU A 134 4.25 -26.88 -6.08
N TYR A 135 3.94 -26.54 -7.36
CA TYR A 135 4.78 -25.63 -8.13
C TYR A 135 4.66 -24.18 -7.67
N ASP A 136 3.49 -23.76 -7.18
CA ASP A 136 3.32 -22.43 -6.60
C ASP A 136 4.21 -22.26 -5.36
N ASP A 137 4.23 -23.27 -4.49
CA ASP A 137 5.03 -23.29 -3.25
C ASP A 137 6.55 -23.26 -3.50
N GLN A 138 7.01 -23.65 -4.69
CA GLN A 138 8.43 -23.63 -5.09
C GLN A 138 8.87 -22.29 -5.71
N VAL A 139 7.95 -21.40 -6.05
CA VAL A 139 8.25 -20.14 -6.74
C VAL A 139 9.20 -19.24 -5.95
N PRO A 140 9.12 -19.10 -4.61
CA PRO A 140 10.05 -18.27 -3.84
C PRO A 140 11.51 -18.70 -4.02
N VAL A 141 11.78 -19.99 -3.94
CA VAL A 141 13.12 -20.55 -4.12
C VAL A 141 13.61 -20.33 -5.56
N ALA A 142 12.76 -20.62 -6.56
CA ALA A 142 13.10 -20.43 -7.97
C ALA A 142 13.35 -18.94 -8.32
N LEU A 143 12.61 -18.02 -7.72
CA LEU A 143 12.86 -16.58 -7.84
C LEU A 143 14.17 -16.17 -7.17
N GLY A 144 14.49 -16.74 -6.01
CA GLY A 144 15.78 -16.53 -5.36
C GLY A 144 16.95 -16.95 -6.27
N GLU A 145 16.85 -18.12 -6.90
CA GLU A 145 17.83 -18.61 -7.89
C GLU A 145 17.94 -17.66 -9.09
N TYR A 146 16.81 -17.26 -9.65
CA TYR A 146 16.77 -16.37 -10.80
C TYR A 146 17.36 -14.98 -10.52
N LEU A 147 17.08 -14.45 -9.32
CA LEU A 147 17.52 -13.12 -8.88
C LEU A 147 18.89 -13.13 -8.20
N HIS A 148 19.48 -14.29 -7.94
CA HIS A 148 20.70 -14.48 -7.13
C HIS A 148 20.56 -13.86 -5.72
N LEU A 149 19.42 -14.04 -5.09
CA LEU A 149 19.12 -13.57 -3.75
C LEU A 149 19.02 -14.75 -2.77
N PRO A 150 19.51 -14.60 -1.52
CA PRO A 150 19.34 -15.64 -0.51
C PRO A 150 17.87 -15.79 -0.13
N VAL A 151 17.44 -17.03 0.08
CA VAL A 151 16.08 -17.38 0.51
C VAL A 151 16.14 -17.96 1.91
N PHE A 152 15.40 -17.38 2.84
CA PHE A 152 15.21 -17.89 4.18
C PHE A 152 13.84 -18.55 4.26
N SER A 153 13.83 -19.88 4.33
CA SER A 153 12.62 -20.67 4.22
C SER A 153 12.10 -21.06 5.60
N SER A 154 10.89 -20.64 5.93
CA SER A 154 10.15 -21.00 7.15
C SER A 154 9.21 -22.17 6.86
N THR A 155 9.73 -23.25 6.28
CA THR A 155 8.95 -24.42 5.84
C THR A 155 9.25 -25.68 6.62
N LEU A 156 10.20 -25.65 7.56
CA LEU A 156 10.60 -26.79 8.39
C LEU A 156 10.47 -26.46 9.87
N ALA A 157 9.98 -27.44 10.63
CA ALA A 157 9.89 -27.33 12.09
C ALA A 157 11.24 -26.96 12.72
N PRO A 158 11.28 -26.08 13.73
CA PRO A 158 10.16 -25.50 14.46
C PRO A 158 9.60 -24.20 13.87
N TYR A 159 10.00 -23.83 12.65
CA TYR A 159 9.65 -22.57 11.99
C TYR A 159 8.67 -22.73 10.82
N ASP A 160 8.03 -23.87 10.71
CA ASP A 160 7.11 -24.25 9.64
C ASP A 160 5.82 -23.39 9.69
N LEU A 161 5.85 -22.25 9.01
CA LEU A 161 4.75 -21.30 8.97
C LEU A 161 3.91 -21.46 7.70
N VAL A 162 2.63 -21.77 7.83
CA VAL A 162 1.66 -21.71 6.73
C VAL A 162 1.14 -20.28 6.61
N ASN A 163 1.33 -19.66 5.45
CA ASN A 163 0.91 -18.27 5.22
C ASN A 163 0.45 -18.04 3.77
N THR A 164 -0.10 -16.86 3.52
CA THR A 164 -0.48 -16.37 2.18
C THR A 164 -0.26 -14.86 2.11
N GLY A 165 0.43 -14.40 1.07
CA GLY A 165 0.83 -13.01 0.94
C GLY A 165 -0.31 -12.01 0.74
N GLY A 166 -1.49 -12.46 0.29
CA GLY A 166 -2.69 -11.62 0.25
C GLY A 166 -3.25 -11.29 1.64
N ASN A 167 -2.88 -12.10 2.63
CA ASN A 167 -3.22 -11.89 4.04
C ASN A 167 -2.04 -11.31 4.86
N TYR A 168 -1.12 -10.60 4.23
CA TYR A 168 0.03 -10.01 4.90
C TYR A 168 0.34 -8.61 4.36
N MET A 169 0.46 -7.62 5.24
CA MET A 169 0.96 -6.27 4.93
C MET A 169 1.93 -5.82 6.02
N SER A 170 3.00 -5.11 5.64
CA SER A 170 3.98 -4.52 6.57
C SER A 170 4.04 -3.01 6.42
N ASP A 171 4.19 -2.29 7.54
CA ASP A 171 4.44 -0.85 7.56
C ASP A 171 5.92 -0.48 7.34
N GLY A 172 6.80 -1.46 7.21
CA GLY A 172 8.25 -1.24 7.10
C GLY A 172 8.91 -0.73 8.38
N MET A 173 8.17 -0.71 9.51
CA MET A 173 8.63 -0.22 10.81
C MET A 173 8.41 -1.25 11.95
N GLY A 174 8.30 -2.54 11.58
CA GLY A 174 8.12 -3.63 12.54
C GLY A 174 6.66 -3.96 12.87
N THR A 175 5.66 -3.33 12.21
CA THR A 175 4.26 -3.74 12.34
C THR A 175 3.80 -4.48 11.10
N ALA A 176 3.17 -5.64 11.29
CA ALA A 176 2.43 -6.34 10.25
C ALA A 176 0.94 -6.44 10.57
N PHE A 177 0.15 -6.66 9.53
CA PHE A 177 -1.30 -6.80 9.57
C PHE A 177 -1.72 -8.05 8.81
N SER A 178 -2.66 -8.80 9.40
CA SER A 178 -3.35 -9.91 8.74
C SER A 178 -4.78 -10.05 9.28
N SER A 179 -5.57 -10.90 8.68
CA SER A 179 -6.72 -11.50 9.38
C SER A 179 -6.25 -12.66 10.24
N LYS A 180 -7.11 -13.12 11.18
CA LYS A 180 -6.87 -14.33 11.99
C LYS A 180 -6.84 -15.62 11.16
N LEU A 181 -6.93 -15.54 9.82
CA LEU A 181 -6.64 -16.67 8.93
C LEU A 181 -5.26 -17.26 9.21
N ILE A 182 -4.27 -16.43 9.56
CA ILE A 182 -2.92 -16.92 9.90
C ILE A 182 -2.95 -17.90 11.09
N LEU A 183 -3.84 -17.70 12.06
CA LEU A 183 -4.02 -18.61 13.19
C LEU A 183 -4.74 -19.90 12.75
N ILE A 184 -5.73 -19.79 11.86
CA ILE A 184 -6.48 -20.91 11.32
C ILE A 184 -5.58 -21.81 10.47
N ASN A 185 -4.74 -21.22 9.64
CA ASN A 185 -3.81 -21.94 8.76
C ASN A 185 -2.76 -22.75 9.54
N ASN A 186 -2.41 -22.33 10.75
CA ASN A 186 -1.42 -22.97 11.61
C ASN A 186 -2.05 -23.77 12.77
N ASP A 187 -3.33 -24.14 12.65
CA ASP A 187 -4.05 -25.02 13.61
C ASP A 187 -4.50 -26.29 12.89
N THR A 188 -3.86 -27.43 13.20
CA THR A 188 -4.15 -28.74 12.59
C THR A 188 -5.58 -29.24 12.82
N THR A 189 -6.35 -28.61 13.73
CA THR A 189 -7.73 -28.96 14.03
C THR A 189 -8.74 -28.19 13.18
N LYS A 190 -8.33 -27.20 12.41
CA LYS A 190 -9.17 -26.32 11.59
C LYS A 190 -9.17 -26.75 10.13
N ASN A 191 -10.32 -26.64 9.52
CA ASN A 191 -10.51 -26.87 8.08
C ASN A 191 -10.51 -25.55 7.34
N ALA A 192 -10.12 -25.61 6.06
CA ALA A 192 -10.26 -24.52 5.11
C ALA A 192 -11.74 -24.11 4.96
N GLU A 193 -12.10 -22.92 5.43
CA GLU A 193 -13.50 -22.47 5.43
C GLU A 193 -14.10 -22.35 4.02
N CYS A 194 -13.25 -22.13 2.99
CA CYS A 194 -13.69 -22.07 1.60
C CYS A 194 -13.66 -23.40 0.87
N SER A 195 -13.20 -24.46 1.49
CA SER A 195 -13.11 -25.74 0.83
C SER A 195 -14.44 -26.50 0.97
N SER A 196 -14.93 -26.99 -0.15
CA SER A 196 -16.00 -28.01 -0.17
C SER A 196 -15.48 -29.41 0.16
N ASN A 197 -14.15 -29.56 0.29
CA ASN A 197 -13.49 -30.82 0.61
C ASN A 197 -13.15 -30.85 2.13
N PRO A 198 -13.78 -31.73 2.92
CA PRO A 198 -13.49 -31.83 4.35
C PRO A 198 -12.08 -32.34 4.66
N ASN A 199 -11.33 -32.78 3.65
CA ASN A 199 -9.94 -33.20 3.77
C ASN A 199 -8.92 -32.10 3.40
N ASP A 200 -9.38 -30.92 2.97
CA ASP A 200 -8.56 -29.72 2.86
C ASP A 200 -8.27 -29.18 4.28
N LEU A 201 -7.40 -29.87 4.97
CA LEU A 201 -6.85 -29.41 6.23
C LEU A 201 -5.84 -28.29 5.94
N PHE A 202 -6.01 -27.13 6.53
CA PHE A 202 -5.00 -26.09 6.47
C PHE A 202 -3.72 -26.48 7.19
N GLY A 203 -3.77 -27.25 8.26
CA GLY A 203 -2.66 -27.40 9.16
C GLY A 203 -1.70 -28.53 8.82
N GLN A 204 -0.58 -28.24 8.17
CA GLN A 204 0.64 -29.05 8.32
C GLN A 204 1.43 -28.66 9.57
N SER A 205 1.22 -27.45 10.08
CA SER A 205 1.89 -26.87 11.24
C SER A 205 0.89 -26.66 12.38
N ASN A 206 1.34 -26.78 13.62
CA ASN A 206 0.52 -26.54 14.78
C ASN A 206 1.21 -25.54 15.71
N HIS A 207 0.96 -24.26 15.46
CA HIS A 207 1.53 -23.15 16.19
C HIS A 207 0.45 -22.33 16.89
N ASP A 208 0.67 -21.99 18.13
CA ASP A 208 -0.12 -20.96 18.80
C ASP A 208 0.27 -19.55 18.31
N GLU A 209 -0.51 -18.55 18.70
CA GLU A 209 -0.29 -17.17 18.29
C GLU A 209 1.11 -16.66 18.65
N SER A 210 1.63 -17.04 19.82
CA SER A 210 2.96 -16.63 20.26
C SER A 210 4.08 -17.23 19.40
N ALA A 211 3.94 -18.49 19.00
CA ALA A 211 4.90 -19.14 18.10
C ALA A 211 4.89 -18.47 16.70
N ILE A 212 3.70 -18.16 16.18
CA ILE A 212 3.55 -17.44 14.90
C ILE A 212 4.21 -16.05 14.99
N ASP A 213 3.98 -15.31 16.07
CA ASP A 213 4.57 -13.99 16.28
C ASP A 213 6.10 -14.06 16.38
N ASN A 214 6.64 -15.07 17.05
CA ASN A 214 8.08 -15.30 17.12
C ASN A 214 8.70 -15.63 15.74
N ILE A 215 8.04 -16.48 14.95
CA ILE A 215 8.50 -16.77 13.58
C ILE A 215 8.47 -15.50 12.72
N ALA A 216 7.41 -14.70 12.83
CA ALA A 216 7.30 -13.43 12.11
C ALA A 216 8.40 -12.43 12.55
N GLN A 217 8.75 -12.40 13.83
CA GLN A 217 9.84 -11.56 14.33
C GLN A 217 11.19 -12.04 13.80
N GLU A 218 11.50 -13.32 13.90
CA GLU A 218 12.81 -13.86 13.53
C GLU A 218 13.07 -13.82 12.01
N TYR A 219 12.06 -14.11 11.18
CA TYR A 219 12.21 -14.15 9.71
C TYR A 219 11.91 -12.84 9.02
N MET A 220 11.00 -12.03 9.57
CA MET A 220 10.45 -10.85 8.89
C MET A 220 10.64 -9.55 9.67
N GLY A 221 11.20 -9.59 10.89
CA GLY A 221 11.41 -8.40 11.72
C GLY A 221 10.11 -7.73 12.17
N ILE A 222 9.11 -8.54 12.51
CA ILE A 222 7.80 -8.05 12.95
C ILE A 222 7.72 -8.09 14.47
N ASP A 223 7.80 -6.93 15.09
CA ASP A 223 7.68 -6.77 16.54
C ASP A 223 6.23 -6.72 17.01
N ARG A 224 5.31 -6.38 16.10
CA ARG A 224 3.89 -6.22 16.39
C ARG A 224 3.04 -6.74 15.23
N TYR A 225 2.34 -7.85 15.46
CA TYR A 225 1.49 -8.48 14.45
C TYR A 225 0.01 -8.27 14.78
N VAL A 226 -0.63 -7.31 14.12
CA VAL A 226 -2.06 -6.99 14.28
C VAL A 226 -2.89 -7.98 13.47
N LYS A 227 -3.81 -8.69 14.14
CA LYS A 227 -4.67 -9.72 13.54
C LYS A 227 -6.13 -9.34 13.67
N PHE A 228 -6.79 -9.13 12.53
CA PHE A 228 -8.20 -8.75 12.44
C PHE A 228 -9.12 -9.96 12.39
N ASP A 229 -10.36 -9.80 12.84
CA ASP A 229 -11.36 -10.83 12.65
C ASP A 229 -11.68 -11.02 11.15
N PRO A 230 -11.81 -12.28 10.67
CA PRO A 230 -12.19 -12.56 9.29
C PRO A 230 -13.53 -11.95 8.93
N LEU A 231 -13.69 -11.57 7.65
CA LEU A 231 -14.95 -11.04 7.16
C LEU A 231 -15.96 -12.17 6.94
N PRO A 232 -17.24 -12.01 7.35
CA PRO A 232 -18.24 -13.08 7.30
C PRO A 232 -18.56 -13.64 5.91
N TYR A 233 -18.46 -12.83 4.86
CA TYR A 233 -18.79 -13.23 3.50
C TYR A 233 -17.57 -13.34 2.59
N ASP A 234 -16.39 -12.95 3.05
CA ASP A 234 -15.12 -13.17 2.36
C ASP A 234 -14.55 -14.53 2.74
N CYS A 235 -14.72 -15.49 1.87
CA CYS A 235 -14.32 -16.87 2.11
C CYS A 235 -12.80 -17.07 2.08
N ILE A 236 -12.01 -16.20 1.42
CA ILE A 236 -10.54 -16.32 1.43
C ILE A 236 -9.90 -15.61 2.63
N HIS A 237 -10.62 -14.73 3.30
CA HIS A 237 -10.19 -13.97 4.47
C HIS A 237 -8.88 -13.17 4.31
N HIS A 238 -8.54 -12.78 3.07
CA HIS A 238 -7.36 -11.97 2.78
C HIS A 238 -7.63 -10.49 3.05
N ILE A 239 -6.77 -9.85 3.82
CA ILE A 239 -6.95 -8.43 4.17
C ILE A 239 -6.77 -7.48 2.98
N ASP A 240 -6.01 -7.87 1.97
CA ASP A 240 -5.78 -7.08 0.76
C ASP A 240 -7.05 -6.87 -0.09
N MET A 241 -8.11 -7.64 0.19
CA MET A 241 -9.41 -7.48 -0.45
C MET A 241 -10.19 -6.27 0.05
N HIS A 242 -9.88 -5.74 1.23
CA HIS A 242 -10.65 -4.63 1.80
C HIS A 242 -9.81 -3.52 2.45
N MET A 243 -8.50 -3.70 2.57
CA MET A 243 -7.61 -2.64 3.08
C MET A 243 -6.24 -2.66 2.40
N LYS A 244 -5.55 -1.51 2.47
CA LYS A 244 -4.21 -1.30 1.94
C LYS A 244 -3.48 -0.25 2.77
N LEU A 245 -2.22 -0.51 3.13
CA LEU A 245 -1.36 0.54 3.65
C LEU A 245 -0.92 1.47 2.51
N LEU A 246 -1.01 2.78 2.73
CA LEU A 246 -0.55 3.81 1.80
C LEU A 246 0.82 4.38 2.20
N ASP A 247 1.07 4.43 3.48
CA ASP A 247 2.32 4.82 4.12
C ASP A 247 2.39 4.23 5.54
N GLU A 248 3.37 4.62 6.33
CA GLU A 248 3.67 4.10 7.66
C GLU A 248 2.54 4.32 8.69
N GLN A 249 1.54 5.15 8.40
CA GLN A 249 0.46 5.50 9.32
C GLN A 249 -0.93 5.56 8.68
N THR A 250 -1.05 5.39 7.36
CA THR A 250 -2.30 5.61 6.62
C THR A 250 -2.81 4.32 5.98
N LEU A 251 -4.05 3.96 6.27
CA LEU A 251 -4.75 2.85 5.63
C LEU A 251 -5.83 3.36 4.67
N LEU A 252 -5.86 2.79 3.49
CA LEU A 252 -7.02 2.83 2.59
C LEU A 252 -7.93 1.66 2.94
N VAL A 253 -9.19 1.92 3.26
CA VAL A 253 -10.13 0.88 3.73
C VAL A 253 -11.41 0.93 2.90
N GLY A 254 -11.81 -0.23 2.39
CA GLY A 254 -13.07 -0.43 1.67
C GLY A 254 -14.27 -0.09 2.54
N GLN A 255 -15.26 0.56 1.95
CA GLN A 255 -16.48 0.97 2.65
C GLN A 255 -17.71 0.52 1.87
N TYR A 256 -18.56 -0.26 2.53
CA TYR A 256 -19.90 -0.58 2.08
C TYR A 256 -20.92 0.46 2.57
N PRO A 257 -22.11 0.55 1.96
CA PRO A 257 -23.23 1.25 2.57
C PRO A 257 -23.54 0.70 3.98
N PRO A 258 -24.07 1.49 4.90
CA PRO A 258 -24.32 1.08 6.29
C PRO A 258 -25.15 -0.22 6.39
N GLY A 259 -24.65 -1.20 7.14
CA GLY A 259 -25.31 -2.48 7.37
C GLY A 259 -25.29 -3.48 6.20
N ILE A 260 -24.55 -3.17 5.13
CA ILE A 260 -24.49 -4.00 3.93
C ILE A 260 -23.21 -4.84 3.94
N ALA A 261 -23.33 -6.09 3.49
CA ALA A 261 -22.24 -7.05 3.35
C ALA A 261 -21.34 -7.12 4.60
N ASP A 262 -20.04 -7.11 4.42
CA ASP A 262 -19.05 -7.15 5.51
C ASP A 262 -18.74 -5.78 6.13
N GLY A 263 -19.47 -4.73 5.73
CA GLY A 263 -19.28 -3.38 6.27
C GLY A 263 -19.20 -3.31 7.79
N PRO A 264 -20.15 -3.91 8.55
CA PRO A 264 -20.08 -3.92 10.02
C PRO A 264 -18.80 -4.53 10.58
N GLN A 265 -18.30 -5.63 10.00
CA GLN A 265 -17.07 -6.26 10.46
C GLN A 265 -15.83 -5.45 10.10
N ILE A 266 -15.80 -4.85 8.91
CA ILE A 266 -14.70 -3.92 8.52
C ILE A 266 -14.63 -2.76 9.52
N GLU A 267 -15.78 -2.16 9.88
CA GLU A 267 -15.81 -1.07 10.86
C GLU A 267 -15.35 -1.53 12.25
N ALA A 268 -15.75 -2.73 12.70
CA ALA A 268 -15.30 -3.29 13.97
C ALA A 268 -13.78 -3.51 13.99
N ASN A 269 -13.20 -4.05 12.91
CA ASN A 269 -11.76 -4.25 12.77
C ASN A 269 -10.99 -2.92 12.80
N ILE A 270 -11.52 -1.88 12.15
CA ILE A 270 -10.90 -0.54 12.18
C ILE A 270 -11.01 0.09 13.58
N GLN A 271 -12.15 -0.05 14.26
CA GLN A 271 -12.28 0.43 15.65
C GLN A 271 -11.32 -0.29 16.59
N TYR A 272 -11.14 -1.62 16.43
CA TYR A 272 -10.14 -2.38 17.16
C TYR A 272 -8.74 -1.81 16.94
N LEU A 273 -8.33 -1.60 15.67
CA LEU A 273 -7.04 -1.02 15.35
C LEU A 273 -6.84 0.35 16.02
N LEU A 274 -7.79 1.27 15.82
CA LEU A 274 -7.66 2.65 16.30
C LEU A 274 -7.71 2.77 17.83
N SER A 275 -8.35 1.81 18.52
CA SER A 275 -8.46 1.81 19.98
C SER A 275 -7.29 1.12 20.69
N GLN A 276 -6.61 0.18 20.03
CA GLN A 276 -5.59 -0.64 20.67
C GLN A 276 -4.16 -0.34 20.19
N PHE A 277 -4.00 0.26 19.00
CA PHE A 277 -2.69 0.41 18.37
C PHE A 277 -2.44 1.83 17.88
N THR A 278 -1.17 2.19 17.85
CA THR A 278 -0.67 3.39 17.19
C THR A 278 0.21 3.00 16.01
N SER A 279 0.43 3.92 15.07
CA SER A 279 1.41 3.76 13.99
C SER A 279 2.84 3.60 14.56
N GLY A 280 3.80 3.28 13.70
CA GLY A 280 5.22 3.27 14.06
C GLY A 280 5.75 4.62 14.58
N PHE A 281 5.02 5.70 14.34
CA PHE A 281 5.32 7.04 14.88
C PHE A 281 4.72 7.29 16.28
N GLY A 282 4.00 6.33 16.86
CA GLY A 282 3.33 6.49 18.15
C GLY A 282 2.03 7.32 18.09
N THR A 283 1.57 7.69 16.91
CA THR A 283 0.32 8.42 16.66
C THR A 283 -0.78 7.47 16.15
N PRO A 284 -2.08 7.82 16.30
CA PRO A 284 -3.16 7.02 15.74
C PRO A 284 -3.01 6.81 14.24
N PHE A 285 -3.42 5.63 13.76
CA PHE A 285 -3.53 5.39 12.32
C PHE A 285 -4.57 6.31 11.68
N LYS A 286 -4.33 6.69 10.43
CA LYS A 286 -5.26 7.42 9.58
C LYS A 286 -6.01 6.45 8.68
N VAL A 287 -7.28 6.76 8.40
CA VAL A 287 -8.12 5.92 7.55
C VAL A 287 -8.68 6.75 6.40
N VAL A 288 -8.32 6.38 5.19
CA VAL A 288 -8.92 6.87 3.95
C VAL A 288 -9.96 5.85 3.50
N ARG A 289 -11.19 6.29 3.24
CA ARG A 289 -12.27 5.41 2.79
C ARG A 289 -12.37 5.37 1.27
N ILE A 290 -12.59 4.16 0.73
CA ILE A 290 -12.84 3.94 -0.69
C ILE A 290 -14.07 3.05 -0.85
N PRO A 291 -15.00 3.34 -1.79
CA PRO A 291 -16.20 2.53 -1.92
C PRO A 291 -15.87 1.10 -2.36
N MET A 292 -16.60 0.12 -1.81
CA MET A 292 -16.69 -1.23 -2.35
C MET A 292 -17.84 -1.24 -3.36
N PRO A 293 -17.58 -1.30 -4.70
CA PRO A 293 -18.63 -1.06 -5.67
C PRO A 293 -19.55 -2.29 -5.83
N PRO A 294 -20.87 -2.09 -6.03
CA PRO A 294 -21.77 -3.19 -6.29
C PRO A 294 -21.53 -3.81 -7.65
N GLN A 295 -22.02 -5.02 -7.86
CA GLN A 295 -22.13 -5.65 -9.15
C GLN A 295 -23.62 -5.73 -9.54
N ASN A 296 -24.02 -5.02 -10.60
CA ASN A 296 -25.42 -4.92 -11.01
C ASN A 296 -26.36 -4.50 -9.85
N GLY A 297 -25.91 -3.57 -9.01
CA GLY A 297 -26.66 -3.08 -7.85
C GLY A 297 -26.63 -3.99 -6.62
N ASN A 298 -25.98 -5.16 -6.67
CA ASN A 298 -25.91 -6.11 -5.57
C ASN A 298 -24.53 -6.11 -4.91
N TYR A 299 -24.49 -6.49 -3.63
CA TYR A 299 -23.30 -6.65 -2.81
C TYR A 299 -23.14 -8.11 -2.35
N PRO A 300 -21.95 -8.52 -1.87
CA PRO A 300 -21.78 -9.82 -1.23
C PRO A 300 -22.80 -10.05 -0.10
N PRO A 301 -23.28 -11.31 0.10
CA PRO A 301 -22.92 -12.53 -0.62
C PRO A 301 -23.61 -12.71 -1.97
N GLY A 302 -24.52 -11.83 -2.37
CA GLY A 302 -25.28 -11.92 -3.63
C GLY A 302 -24.51 -11.45 -4.88
N ALA A 303 -23.27 -11.00 -4.73
CA ALA A 303 -22.39 -10.51 -5.79
C ALA A 303 -20.92 -10.81 -5.49
N HIS A 304 -20.03 -10.64 -6.48
CA HIS A 304 -18.59 -10.78 -6.27
C HIS A 304 -18.01 -9.63 -5.43
N TYR A 305 -16.91 -9.93 -4.73
CA TYR A 305 -16.17 -9.01 -3.88
C TYR A 305 -15.37 -8.01 -4.71
N ARG A 306 -16.04 -7.04 -5.32
CA ARG A 306 -15.37 -5.95 -6.04
C ARG A 306 -14.72 -5.01 -5.05
N THR A 307 -13.46 -4.68 -5.29
CA THR A 307 -12.65 -3.84 -4.40
C THR A 307 -11.72 -2.92 -5.19
N TYR A 308 -11.46 -1.74 -4.68
CA TYR A 308 -10.42 -0.84 -5.17
C TYR A 308 -9.19 -0.80 -4.24
N ALA A 309 -9.23 -1.51 -3.10
CA ALA A 309 -8.11 -1.64 -2.19
C ALA A 309 -7.08 -2.68 -2.67
N ASN A 310 -7.50 -3.68 -3.47
CA ASN A 310 -6.62 -4.72 -4.03
C ASN A 310 -5.76 -4.17 -5.19
N ALA A 311 -5.03 -3.08 -4.90
CA ALA A 311 -4.15 -2.36 -5.81
C ALA A 311 -2.68 -2.68 -5.51
N THR A 312 -1.79 -2.51 -6.49
CA THR A 312 -0.35 -2.72 -6.31
C THR A 312 0.43 -1.43 -6.55
N PHE A 313 1.45 -1.20 -5.72
CA PHE A 313 2.43 -0.15 -5.93
C PHE A 313 3.52 -0.64 -6.88
N VAL A 314 3.87 0.18 -7.84
CA VAL A 314 5.02 -0.04 -8.73
C VAL A 314 5.78 1.28 -8.84
N ASN A 315 6.67 1.55 -7.91
CA ASN A 315 7.38 2.82 -7.78
C ASN A 315 6.42 4.01 -7.78
N ARG A 316 6.42 4.86 -8.82
CA ARG A 316 5.55 6.05 -8.94
C ARG A 316 4.19 5.74 -9.55
N THR A 317 3.89 4.50 -9.88
CA THR A 317 2.61 4.05 -10.44
C THR A 317 1.84 3.19 -9.45
N ILE A 318 0.53 3.39 -9.35
CA ILE A 318 -0.40 2.55 -8.60
C ILE A 318 -1.36 1.92 -9.59
N ILE A 319 -1.37 0.59 -9.65
CA ILE A 319 -2.26 -0.16 -10.55
C ILE A 319 -3.47 -0.60 -9.72
N VAL A 320 -4.65 -0.12 -10.12
CA VAL A 320 -5.91 -0.25 -9.37
C VAL A 320 -6.89 -1.09 -10.17
N PRO A 321 -7.58 -2.08 -9.56
CA PRO A 321 -8.65 -2.81 -10.24
C PRO A 321 -9.83 -1.89 -10.55
N PHE A 322 -10.36 -1.94 -11.78
CA PHE A 322 -11.51 -1.20 -12.25
C PHE A 322 -12.62 -2.15 -12.70
N TYR A 323 -13.88 -1.70 -12.65
CA TYR A 323 -15.08 -2.51 -12.93
C TYR A 323 -16.10 -1.79 -13.79
N GLU A 324 -16.58 -0.63 -13.37
CA GLU A 324 -17.59 0.20 -14.04
C GLU A 324 -17.23 1.67 -13.91
N THR A 325 -17.22 2.39 -15.03
CA THR A 325 -16.73 3.78 -15.14
C THR A 325 -17.30 4.73 -14.09
N GLN A 326 -18.56 4.55 -13.71
CA GLN A 326 -19.22 5.43 -12.72
C GLN A 326 -18.60 5.32 -11.32
N TYR A 327 -18.17 4.12 -10.90
CA TYR A 327 -17.51 3.87 -9.63
C TYR A 327 -15.99 4.05 -9.72
N ASP A 328 -15.40 3.64 -10.86
CA ASP A 328 -13.97 3.73 -11.14
C ASP A 328 -13.48 5.16 -11.09
N THR A 329 -14.29 6.13 -11.57
CA THR A 329 -13.95 7.56 -11.53
C THR A 329 -13.84 8.07 -10.08
N ILE A 330 -14.71 7.59 -9.20
CA ILE A 330 -14.66 7.94 -7.77
C ILE A 330 -13.41 7.35 -7.14
N ALA A 331 -13.17 6.07 -7.36
CA ALA A 331 -12.01 5.36 -6.81
C ALA A 331 -10.69 5.99 -7.28
N ARG A 332 -10.58 6.32 -8.59
CA ARG A 332 -9.41 7.02 -9.13
C ARG A 332 -9.13 8.32 -8.38
N ARG A 333 -10.14 9.17 -8.18
CA ARG A 333 -9.97 10.46 -7.48
C ARG A 333 -9.57 10.29 -6.02
N ILE A 334 -10.07 9.24 -5.35
CA ILE A 334 -9.68 8.92 -3.97
C ILE A 334 -8.19 8.55 -3.94
N TRP A 335 -7.75 7.67 -4.85
CA TRP A 335 -6.34 7.30 -4.96
C TRP A 335 -5.46 8.51 -5.28
N GLU A 336 -5.81 9.34 -6.27
CA GLU A 336 -5.08 10.57 -6.65
C GLU A 336 -5.02 11.59 -5.49
N THR A 337 -6.07 11.64 -4.67
CA THR A 337 -6.11 12.53 -3.50
C THR A 337 -5.27 12.00 -2.35
N ALA A 338 -5.32 10.69 -2.10
CA ALA A 338 -4.57 10.03 -1.03
C ALA A 338 -3.07 9.91 -1.35
N MET A 339 -2.74 9.75 -2.64
CA MET A 339 -1.38 9.55 -3.16
C MET A 339 -1.03 10.59 -4.23
N PRO A 340 -0.86 11.86 -3.84
CA PRO A 340 -0.59 12.93 -4.79
C PRO A 340 0.69 12.68 -5.59
N GLY A 341 0.65 12.97 -6.90
CA GLY A 341 1.78 12.81 -7.80
C GLY A 341 2.07 11.39 -8.27
N TYR A 342 1.38 10.38 -7.71
CA TYR A 342 1.43 9.02 -8.25
C TYR A 342 0.57 8.90 -9.52
N ASN A 343 1.04 8.09 -10.46
CA ASN A 343 0.28 7.75 -11.66
C ASN A 343 -0.71 6.62 -11.34
N VAL A 344 -2.02 6.91 -11.33
CA VAL A 344 -3.07 5.93 -11.02
C VAL A 344 -3.57 5.29 -12.31
N VAL A 345 -3.25 4.01 -12.52
CA VAL A 345 -3.61 3.23 -13.70
C VAL A 345 -4.72 2.23 -13.36
N GLY A 346 -5.87 2.35 -14.01
CA GLY A 346 -6.97 1.38 -13.86
C GLY A 346 -6.84 0.18 -14.78
N VAL A 347 -7.06 -1.03 -14.26
CA VAL A 347 -7.10 -2.28 -15.03
C VAL A 347 -8.44 -2.95 -14.82
N ASN A 348 -9.13 -3.27 -15.92
CA ASN A 348 -10.43 -3.94 -15.85
C ASN A 348 -10.31 -5.35 -15.29
N CYS A 349 -10.89 -5.58 -14.11
CA CYS A 349 -10.83 -6.82 -13.36
C CYS A 349 -12.16 -7.62 -13.33
N ASN A 350 -13.15 -7.28 -14.17
CA ASN A 350 -14.43 -7.98 -14.20
C ASN A 350 -14.31 -9.47 -14.49
N ASN A 351 -13.29 -9.90 -15.23
CA ASN A 351 -13.09 -11.31 -15.57
C ASN A 351 -12.33 -12.11 -14.51
N ILE A 352 -11.61 -11.46 -13.60
CA ILE A 352 -10.83 -12.13 -12.57
C ILE A 352 -11.49 -12.08 -11.18
N ILE A 353 -12.25 -11.03 -10.88
CA ILE A 353 -12.88 -10.88 -9.57
C ILE A 353 -13.84 -12.03 -9.20
N PRO A 354 -14.51 -12.73 -10.15
CA PRO A 354 -15.23 -13.95 -9.83
C PRO A 354 -14.38 -15.08 -9.26
N LEU A 355 -13.05 -15.04 -9.49
CA LEU A 355 -12.07 -15.96 -8.94
C LEU A 355 -11.51 -15.50 -7.57
N ARG A 356 -12.12 -14.45 -6.99
CA ARG A 356 -11.83 -13.91 -5.64
C ARG A 356 -10.49 -13.23 -5.49
N GLY A 357 -10.04 -12.53 -6.51
CA GLY A 357 -8.84 -11.71 -6.49
C GLY A 357 -8.82 -10.68 -7.60
N ALA A 358 -7.92 -9.72 -7.54
CA ALA A 358 -7.77 -8.67 -8.53
C ALA A 358 -6.28 -8.39 -8.82
N VAL A 359 -5.87 -7.13 -8.97
CA VAL A 359 -4.52 -6.73 -9.39
C VAL A 359 -3.45 -7.16 -8.38
N HIS A 360 -3.66 -6.87 -7.09
CA HIS A 360 -2.68 -7.20 -6.05
C HIS A 360 -2.41 -8.70 -5.95
N CYS A 361 -3.48 -9.49 -5.99
CA CYS A 361 -3.41 -10.95 -5.87
C CYS A 361 -2.55 -11.62 -6.95
N ILE A 362 -2.38 -10.98 -8.11
CA ILE A 362 -1.64 -11.53 -9.26
C ILE A 362 -0.30 -10.82 -9.54
N THR A 363 0.18 -10.07 -8.56
CA THR A 363 1.45 -9.34 -8.63
C THR A 363 2.25 -9.51 -7.36
N ARG A 364 3.59 -9.56 -7.47
CA ARG A 364 4.49 -9.61 -6.33
C ARG A 364 5.67 -8.68 -6.55
N GLU A 365 5.92 -7.79 -5.60
CA GLU A 365 7.03 -6.85 -5.62
C GLU A 365 8.34 -7.51 -5.20
N ILE A 366 9.43 -7.08 -5.86
CA ILE A 366 10.81 -7.37 -5.45
C ILE A 366 11.50 -6.02 -5.21
N GLY A 367 11.93 -5.82 -3.98
CA GLY A 367 12.60 -4.59 -3.55
C GLY A 367 13.94 -4.38 -4.25
N THR A 368 14.42 -3.14 -4.26
CA THR A 368 15.76 -2.83 -4.76
C THR A 368 16.83 -3.46 -3.88
N PRO A 369 17.94 -3.99 -4.45
CA PRO A 369 19.06 -4.53 -3.66
C PRO A 369 19.88 -3.44 -2.95
N ASP A 370 19.62 -2.16 -3.26
CA ASP A 370 20.36 -1.01 -2.76
C ASP A 370 19.38 0.09 -2.27
N PRO A 371 18.64 -0.14 -1.15
CA PRO A 371 17.64 0.80 -0.70
C PRO A 371 18.28 2.05 -0.06
N LEU A 372 17.83 3.24 -0.50
CA LEU A 372 18.00 4.47 0.24
C LEU A 372 16.66 4.76 0.94
N ARG A 373 16.61 4.45 2.23
CA ARG A 373 15.40 4.52 3.05
C ARG A 373 15.22 5.91 3.62
N ILE A 374 14.03 6.50 3.38
CA ILE A 374 13.62 7.76 3.99
C ILE A 374 12.26 7.54 4.64
N VAL A 375 12.18 7.64 5.96
CA VAL A 375 10.94 7.53 6.75
C VAL A 375 10.69 8.86 7.44
N HIS A 376 9.54 9.44 7.19
CA HIS A 376 9.16 10.75 7.71
C HIS A 376 7.69 10.77 8.09
N GLN A 377 7.40 11.22 9.30
CA GLN A 377 6.04 11.56 9.69
C GLN A 377 5.70 12.95 9.16
N PRO A 378 4.75 13.08 8.22
CA PRO A 378 4.37 14.38 7.68
C PRO A 378 3.96 15.37 8.77
N ILE A 379 4.34 16.62 8.58
CA ILE A 379 3.93 17.72 9.46
C ILE A 379 2.41 17.90 9.35
N GLU A 380 1.73 17.86 10.48
CA GLU A 380 0.26 17.91 10.56
C GLU A 380 -0.23 19.08 11.40
N GLY A 381 -1.52 19.37 11.18
CA GLY A 381 -2.20 20.45 11.87
C GLY A 381 -1.85 21.83 11.33
N VAL A 382 -2.47 22.84 11.91
CA VAL A 382 -2.20 24.24 11.61
C VAL A 382 -1.07 24.72 12.51
N LEU A 383 0.10 24.96 11.94
CA LEU A 383 1.21 25.48 12.72
C LEU A 383 1.05 26.98 12.95
N GLN A 384 1.11 27.38 14.23
CA GLN A 384 0.97 28.76 14.67
C GLN A 384 2.27 29.53 14.46
N ASN A 385 2.21 30.57 13.66
CA ASN A 385 3.39 31.35 13.29
C ASN A 385 3.86 32.34 14.40
N ASN A 386 3.02 32.65 15.41
CA ASN A 386 3.32 33.69 16.42
C ASN A 386 3.89 33.14 17.72
N ALA A 387 3.66 31.87 18.05
CA ALA A 387 3.97 31.30 19.37
C ALA A 387 4.93 30.11 19.29
N GLY A 388 5.36 29.73 18.09
CA GLY A 388 6.22 28.58 17.85
C GLY A 388 7.69 28.94 17.61
N PRO A 389 8.54 27.94 17.39
CA PRO A 389 9.94 28.15 17.01
C PRO A 389 10.06 29.01 15.75
N ALA A 390 11.22 29.62 15.55
CA ALA A 390 11.50 30.49 14.42
C ALA A 390 11.40 29.76 13.05
N ASN A 391 11.36 28.44 13.04
CA ASN A 391 11.35 27.59 11.86
C ASN A 391 10.44 26.35 12.10
N TYR A 392 10.00 25.70 11.03
CA TYR A 392 9.24 24.44 11.08
C TYR A 392 10.19 23.25 10.90
N PRO A 393 10.43 22.44 11.96
CA PRO A 393 11.30 21.29 11.85
C PRO A 393 10.63 20.17 11.05
N ALA A 394 11.40 19.56 10.16
CA ALA A 394 11.04 18.32 9.48
C ALA A 394 12.16 17.30 9.70
N THR A 395 11.84 16.22 10.41
CA THR A 395 12.81 15.17 10.78
C THR A 395 12.46 13.88 10.04
N ALA A 396 13.48 13.23 9.49
CA ALA A 396 13.34 11.93 8.83
C ALA A 396 14.43 10.97 9.30
N LEU A 397 14.09 9.69 9.39
CA LEU A 397 15.07 8.60 9.40
C LEU A 397 15.58 8.45 7.97
N ILE A 398 16.90 8.58 7.76
CA ILE A 398 17.52 8.43 6.44
C ILE A 398 18.69 7.47 6.57
N GLN A 399 18.60 6.34 5.84
CA GLN A 399 19.57 5.26 5.96
C GLN A 399 19.95 4.74 4.57
N HIS A 400 21.22 4.38 4.44
CA HIS A 400 21.78 3.64 3.32
C HIS A 400 23.01 2.88 3.82
N ARG A 401 23.27 1.67 3.31
CA ARG A 401 24.41 0.83 3.75
C ARG A 401 25.78 1.51 3.62
N ASP A 402 25.96 2.37 2.60
CA ASP A 402 27.21 3.13 2.40
C ASP A 402 27.20 4.47 3.15
N GLY A 403 26.17 4.76 3.96
CA GLY A 403 25.97 6.04 4.63
C GLY A 403 25.38 7.12 3.70
N ILE A 404 25.10 8.28 4.29
CA ILE A 404 24.44 9.41 3.63
C ILE A 404 25.43 10.55 3.40
N ALA A 405 25.58 10.98 2.15
CA ALA A 405 26.43 12.11 1.77
C ALA A 405 25.73 13.45 2.03
N SER A 406 24.43 13.54 1.72
CA SER A 406 23.65 14.76 1.97
C SER A 406 22.16 14.45 2.03
N ALA A 407 21.43 15.31 2.76
CA ALA A 407 19.98 15.34 2.72
C ALA A 407 19.51 16.80 2.60
N THR A 408 18.48 17.03 1.82
CA THR A 408 17.96 18.35 1.49
C THR A 408 16.45 18.37 1.64
N LEU A 409 15.94 19.37 2.33
CA LEU A 409 14.52 19.65 2.47
C LEU A 409 14.13 20.76 1.50
N PHE A 410 13.25 20.46 0.55
CA PHE A 410 12.69 21.40 -0.40
C PHE A 410 11.33 21.88 0.07
N TYR A 411 11.06 23.17 -0.08
CA TYR A 411 9.77 23.73 0.32
C TYR A 411 9.35 24.89 -0.61
N ARG A 412 8.07 25.18 -0.64
CA ARG A 412 7.50 26.36 -1.29
C ARG A 412 6.14 26.72 -0.72
N GLN A 413 5.75 27.96 -0.84
CA GLN A 413 4.38 28.41 -0.57
C GLN A 413 3.43 28.00 -1.72
N LYS A 414 2.13 27.97 -1.45
CA LYS A 414 1.09 27.56 -2.42
C LYS A 414 1.17 28.33 -3.74
N ASN A 415 1.44 29.65 -3.67
CA ASN A 415 1.47 30.54 -4.82
C ASN A 415 2.84 30.68 -5.49
N GLN A 416 3.87 30.01 -4.98
CA GLN A 416 5.20 29.98 -5.57
C GLN A 416 5.32 28.82 -6.56
N THR A 417 6.04 29.05 -7.66
CA THR A 417 6.36 28.02 -8.65
C THR A 417 7.72 27.38 -8.39
N ASN A 418 8.66 28.17 -7.84
CA ASN A 418 10.02 27.73 -7.58
C ASN A 418 10.12 27.09 -6.20
N TRP A 419 10.91 26.03 -6.11
CA TRP A 419 11.28 25.40 -4.85
C TRP A 419 12.47 26.10 -4.23
N GLU A 420 12.37 26.42 -2.96
CA GLU A 420 13.47 26.77 -2.09
C GLU A 420 13.99 25.52 -1.39
N SER A 421 15.21 25.56 -0.87
CA SER A 421 15.78 24.41 -0.19
C SER A 421 16.62 24.81 1.02
N VAL A 422 16.66 23.89 2.00
CA VAL A 422 17.54 23.97 3.16
C VAL A 422 18.24 22.63 3.35
N PRO A 423 19.51 22.62 3.80
CA PRO A 423 20.18 21.39 4.15
C PRO A 423 19.52 20.76 5.39
N MET A 424 19.50 19.45 5.44
CA MET A 424 19.21 18.69 6.64
C MET A 424 20.53 18.26 7.29
N SER A 425 20.55 18.19 8.61
CA SER A 425 21.70 17.75 9.38
C SER A 425 21.37 16.50 10.18
N ALA A 426 22.29 15.55 10.23
CA ALA A 426 22.17 14.38 11.08
C ALA A 426 22.19 14.79 12.56
N ASN A 427 21.41 14.10 13.38
CA ASN A 427 21.43 14.31 14.83
C ASN A 427 22.78 13.87 15.41
N SER A 428 23.24 14.59 16.40
CA SER A 428 24.57 14.37 16.99
C SER A 428 24.64 13.23 18.01
N ALA A 429 23.49 12.79 18.54
CA ALA A 429 23.45 11.70 19.52
C ALA A 429 23.59 10.33 18.80
N PRO A 430 24.42 9.40 19.32
CA PRO A 430 24.69 8.12 18.65
C PRO A 430 23.41 7.33 18.31
N ASP A 431 22.47 7.24 19.24
CA ASP A 431 21.23 6.47 19.08
C ASP A 431 20.23 7.10 18.09
N SER A 432 20.50 8.33 17.62
CA SER A 432 19.66 9.06 16.65
C SER A 432 20.45 9.58 15.46
N SER A 433 21.66 9.10 15.22
CA SER A 433 22.53 9.57 14.12
C SER A 433 21.95 9.36 12.72
N ASN A 434 21.01 8.42 12.58
CA ASN A 434 20.28 8.20 11.32
C ASN A 434 19.09 9.15 11.13
N TYR A 435 18.74 9.96 12.16
CA TYR A 435 17.71 10.98 12.02
C TYR A 435 18.31 12.29 11.56
N TRP A 436 17.73 12.84 10.49
CA TRP A 436 18.14 14.07 9.87
C TRP A 436 17.04 15.12 10.02
N THR A 437 17.40 16.33 10.42
CA THR A 437 16.45 17.42 10.62
C THR A 437 16.79 18.61 9.73
N GLY A 438 15.81 19.08 8.97
CA GLY A 438 15.84 20.35 8.27
C GLY A 438 14.81 21.32 8.86
N PHE A 439 15.01 22.61 8.66
CA PHE A 439 14.15 23.64 9.24
C PHE A 439 13.60 24.53 8.14
N ILE A 440 12.33 24.39 7.79
CA ILE A 440 11.66 25.30 6.87
C ILE A 440 11.55 26.67 7.54
N PRO A 441 12.07 27.75 6.92
CA PRO A 441 12.00 29.08 7.50
C PRO A 441 10.56 29.54 7.73
N LYS A 442 10.36 30.28 8.82
CA LYS A 442 9.08 30.89 9.15
C LYS A 442 8.63 31.84 8.03
N GLN A 443 7.34 31.78 7.68
CA GLN A 443 6.75 32.60 6.62
C GLN A 443 6.07 33.83 7.22
N GLU A 444 6.10 34.96 6.51
CA GLU A 444 5.52 36.23 6.99
C GLU A 444 4.02 36.38 6.72
N GLN A 445 3.43 35.51 5.91
CA GLN A 445 2.02 35.61 5.50
C GLN A 445 1.04 35.13 6.58
N TYR A 446 -0.14 35.76 6.65
CA TYR A 446 -1.17 35.48 7.67
C TYR A 446 -1.82 34.12 7.52
N TYR A 447 -1.92 33.62 6.29
CA TYR A 447 -2.55 32.34 5.96
C TYR A 447 -1.94 31.78 4.69
N ASP A 448 -1.33 30.61 4.77
CA ASP A 448 -0.79 29.93 3.60
C ASP A 448 -0.72 28.42 3.80
N THR A 449 -0.42 27.69 2.72
CA THR A 449 -0.08 26.30 2.74
C THR A 449 1.37 26.15 2.27
N LEU A 450 2.17 25.51 3.10
CA LEU A 450 3.52 25.09 2.71
C LEU A 450 3.48 23.69 2.11
N PHE A 451 4.15 23.55 0.99
CA PHE A 451 4.46 22.28 0.35
C PHE A 451 5.92 21.95 0.59
N TYR A 452 6.25 20.68 0.82
CA TYR A 452 7.62 20.25 1.00
C TYR A 452 7.83 18.80 0.60
N TYR A 453 9.07 18.46 0.25
CA TYR A 453 9.55 17.09 0.06
C TYR A 453 11.02 17.01 0.47
N MET A 454 11.53 15.79 0.60
CA MET A 454 12.93 15.54 0.98
C MET A 454 13.64 14.81 -0.14
N GLU A 455 14.95 15.08 -0.27
CA GLU A 455 15.86 14.34 -1.14
C GLU A 455 17.10 13.97 -0.35
N ALA A 456 17.54 12.73 -0.47
CA ALA A 456 18.79 12.27 0.11
C ALA A 456 19.69 11.68 -0.96
N VAL A 457 21.01 11.83 -0.76
CA VAL A 457 22.05 11.26 -1.61
C VAL A 457 22.96 10.41 -0.72
N SER A 458 23.14 9.15 -1.10
CA SER A 458 24.08 8.25 -0.40
C SER A 458 25.53 8.53 -0.78
N ASN A 459 26.48 7.99 -0.01
CA ASN A 459 27.91 8.07 -0.35
C ASN A 459 28.25 7.32 -1.64
N SER A 460 27.43 6.36 -2.08
CA SER A 460 27.56 5.70 -3.38
C SER A 460 27.00 6.52 -4.55
N GLY A 461 26.37 7.68 -4.27
CA GLY A 461 25.78 8.56 -5.28
C GLY A 461 24.32 8.24 -5.62
N LYS A 462 23.68 7.26 -4.97
CA LYS A 462 22.26 7.00 -5.15
C LYS A 462 21.44 8.16 -4.58
N THR A 463 20.46 8.63 -5.35
CA THR A 463 19.56 9.72 -4.96
C THR A 463 18.13 9.20 -4.81
N ARG A 464 17.43 9.63 -3.78
CA ARG A 464 16.03 9.26 -3.52
C ARG A 464 15.24 10.45 -2.98
N GLN A 465 13.99 10.54 -3.39
CA GLN A 465 13.03 11.53 -2.89
C GLN A 465 11.94 10.86 -2.04
N ARG A 466 11.42 11.61 -1.07
CA ARG A 466 10.24 11.23 -0.29
C ARG A 466 9.33 12.46 -0.12
N PRO A 467 8.01 12.39 -0.44
CA PRO A 467 7.35 11.26 -1.11
C PRO A 467 8.03 10.87 -2.42
N LEU A 468 7.82 9.66 -2.90
CA LEU A 468 8.49 9.14 -4.08
C LEU A 468 8.31 10.00 -5.35
N PRO A 469 7.13 10.63 -5.59
CA PRO A 469 6.95 11.58 -6.68
C PRO A 469 7.70 12.93 -6.47
N GLY A 470 8.26 13.17 -5.30
CA GLY A 470 8.99 14.40 -5.00
C GLY A 470 8.16 15.68 -5.22
N PRO A 471 8.60 16.60 -6.11
CA PRO A 471 7.89 17.85 -6.36
C PRO A 471 6.50 17.69 -6.98
N ASP A 472 6.20 16.55 -7.60
CA ASP A 472 4.88 16.26 -8.21
C ASP A 472 3.84 15.85 -7.17
N GLY A 473 4.27 15.33 -6.02
CA GLY A 473 3.39 14.88 -4.93
C GLY A 473 3.89 15.28 -3.55
N PRO A 474 4.19 16.56 -3.30
CA PRO A 474 4.78 16.99 -2.03
C PRO A 474 3.79 16.84 -0.87
N TRP A 475 4.31 16.65 0.34
CA TRP A 475 3.54 16.86 1.56
C TRP A 475 3.14 18.32 1.71
N ARG A 476 2.11 18.57 2.51
CA ARG A 476 1.61 19.93 2.75
C ARG A 476 1.11 20.09 4.17
N PHE A 477 1.29 21.28 4.71
CA PHE A 477 0.66 21.69 5.95
C PHE A 477 0.25 23.17 5.90
N PRO A 478 -0.90 23.54 6.51
CA PRO A 478 -1.33 24.93 6.61
C PRO A 478 -0.54 25.64 7.71
N ILE A 479 -0.22 26.91 7.46
CA ILE A 479 0.33 27.83 8.46
C ILE A 479 -0.66 28.94 8.75
N GLN A 480 -0.72 29.39 10.00
CA GLN A 480 -1.58 30.49 10.45
C GLN A 480 -0.79 31.44 11.34
N ILE A 481 -0.90 32.74 11.07
CA ILE A 481 -0.49 33.78 12.01
C ILE A 481 -1.73 34.14 12.84
N ASN A 482 -1.65 34.00 14.17
CA ASN A 482 -2.71 34.47 15.05
C ASN A 482 -2.85 35.99 14.96
N VAL A 483 -3.83 36.45 14.22
CA VAL A 483 -4.46 37.74 14.47
C VAL A 483 -5.60 37.45 15.42
N SER A 484 -5.56 38.07 16.60
CA SER A 484 -6.63 37.95 17.59
C SER A 484 -7.99 38.05 16.92
N SER A 485 -8.78 36.93 16.97
CA SER A 485 -10.19 36.86 16.61
C SER A 485 -10.65 36.56 15.17
N VAL A 486 -9.99 35.64 14.42
CA VAL A 486 -10.75 34.94 13.36
C VAL A 486 -10.69 33.45 13.67
N ASN A 487 -11.82 32.86 14.06
CA ASN A 487 -11.97 31.41 14.19
C ASN A 487 -11.79 30.78 12.80
N ALA A 488 -10.63 30.19 12.53
CA ALA A 488 -10.46 29.37 11.33
C ALA A 488 -11.46 28.20 11.38
N PRO A 489 -12.10 27.85 10.25
CA PRO A 489 -13.01 26.71 10.24
C PRO A 489 -12.24 25.45 10.62
N VAL A 490 -12.73 24.73 11.62
CA VAL A 490 -12.13 23.48 12.11
C VAL A 490 -12.23 22.37 11.06
N ALA A 491 -13.23 22.48 10.14
CA ALA A 491 -13.39 21.58 9.02
C ALA A 491 -13.81 22.31 7.74
N GLU A 492 -13.34 21.83 6.59
CA GLU A 492 -13.65 22.36 5.26
C GLU A 492 -14.35 21.28 4.42
N LEU A 493 -15.48 21.66 3.81
CA LEU A 493 -16.20 20.83 2.85
C LEU A 493 -15.58 21.05 1.46
N LYS A 494 -14.96 20.01 0.92
CA LYS A 494 -14.32 20.04 -0.41
C LYS A 494 -15.33 19.81 -1.54
N GLU A 495 -14.87 19.78 -2.79
CA GLU A 495 -15.73 19.56 -3.95
C GLU A 495 -16.35 18.16 -3.95
N ILE A 496 -17.66 18.10 -4.06
CA ILE A 496 -18.46 16.87 -4.09
C ILE A 496 -18.35 16.25 -5.47
N PHE A 497 -18.16 14.93 -5.53
CA PHE A 497 -18.07 14.24 -6.81
C PHE A 497 -18.64 12.80 -6.76
N PRO A 498 -19.19 12.31 -7.93
CA PRO A 498 -19.47 13.07 -9.13
C PRO A 498 -20.56 14.12 -8.90
N ASN A 499 -20.44 15.24 -9.59
CA ASN A 499 -21.48 16.26 -9.62
C ASN A 499 -21.62 16.75 -11.08
N PRO A 500 -22.69 16.41 -11.79
CA PRO A 500 -23.95 15.81 -11.34
C PRO A 500 -23.84 14.37 -10.86
N ALA A 501 -24.57 14.05 -9.79
CA ALA A 501 -24.66 12.74 -9.16
C ALA A 501 -25.70 11.85 -9.84
N GLY A 502 -25.41 10.56 -9.95
CA GLY A 502 -26.37 9.57 -10.47
C GLY A 502 -26.38 8.27 -9.65
N ALA A 503 -25.42 8.10 -8.77
CA ALA A 503 -25.24 6.91 -7.92
C ALA A 503 -24.46 7.31 -6.65
N ILE A 504 -23.53 6.48 -6.20
CA ILE A 504 -22.66 6.81 -5.05
C ILE A 504 -21.94 8.14 -5.31
N THR A 505 -22.04 9.03 -4.32
CA THR A 505 -21.47 10.37 -4.35
C THR A 505 -20.56 10.55 -3.15
N ALA A 506 -19.36 11.05 -3.39
CA ALA A 506 -18.35 11.31 -2.38
C ALA A 506 -18.42 12.76 -1.91
N ILE A 507 -18.35 12.96 -0.60
CA ILE A 507 -18.33 14.25 0.09
C ILE A 507 -17.01 14.33 0.86
N PRO A 508 -15.94 14.85 0.24
CA PRO A 508 -14.66 14.98 0.93
C PRO A 508 -14.70 16.15 1.92
N VAL A 509 -14.12 15.90 3.08
CA VAL A 509 -13.97 16.87 4.17
C VAL A 509 -12.50 16.87 4.61
N GLU A 510 -11.98 18.02 4.92
CA GLU A 510 -10.65 18.17 5.52
C GLU A 510 -10.79 18.92 6.84
N ALA A 511 -10.46 18.26 7.96
CA ALA A 511 -10.49 18.85 9.27
C ALA A 511 -9.08 19.16 9.78
N THR A 512 -8.88 20.33 10.36
CA THR A 512 -7.57 20.75 10.91
C THR A 512 -7.28 20.09 12.27
N ALA A 513 -8.32 19.65 12.96
CA ALA A 513 -8.25 18.91 14.21
C ALA A 513 -9.47 17.98 14.32
N LYS A 514 -9.39 16.97 15.17
CA LYS A 514 -10.54 16.13 15.51
C LYS A 514 -11.67 17.02 16.03
N THR A 515 -12.83 16.95 15.38
CA THR A 515 -13.98 17.83 15.68
C THR A 515 -15.28 17.06 15.55
N TRP A 516 -16.30 17.51 16.25
CA TRP A 516 -17.66 17.01 16.05
C TRP A 516 -18.36 17.78 14.94
N GLY A 517 -19.06 17.07 14.04
CA GLY A 517 -19.76 17.72 12.95
C GLY A 517 -20.95 16.95 12.43
N ILE A 518 -21.78 17.67 11.68
CA ILE A 518 -22.96 17.14 11.01
C ILE A 518 -22.88 17.48 9.52
N ILE A 519 -23.15 16.48 8.66
CA ILE A 519 -23.32 16.67 7.21
C ILE A 519 -24.76 16.34 6.86
N THR A 520 -25.47 17.29 6.27
CA THR A 520 -26.88 17.16 5.91
C THR A 520 -27.08 17.43 4.42
N LEU A 521 -28.05 16.75 3.82
CA LEU A 521 -28.52 17.00 2.47
C LEU A 521 -29.85 17.76 2.53
N HIS A 522 -29.94 18.88 1.82
CA HIS A 522 -31.13 19.69 1.72
C HIS A 522 -31.64 19.76 0.28
N ASN A 523 -32.95 19.86 0.11
CA ASN A 523 -33.58 20.15 -1.18
C ASN A 523 -33.48 21.66 -1.52
N SER A 524 -33.97 22.04 -2.70
CA SER A 524 -33.99 23.45 -3.16
C SER A 524 -34.80 24.40 -2.29
N PHE A 525 -35.67 23.88 -1.43
CA PHE A 525 -36.47 24.67 -0.45
C PHE A 525 -35.79 24.80 0.93
N GLY A 526 -34.56 24.22 1.08
CA GLY A 526 -33.83 24.26 2.35
C GLY A 526 -34.26 23.21 3.37
N GLN A 527 -35.20 22.33 3.01
CA GLN A 527 -35.63 21.24 3.89
C GLN A 527 -34.58 20.12 3.92
N THR A 528 -34.28 19.63 5.11
CA THR A 528 -33.38 18.49 5.29
C THR A 528 -34.00 17.22 4.72
N VAL A 529 -33.36 16.66 3.71
CA VAL A 529 -33.75 15.39 3.05
C VAL A 529 -33.13 14.19 3.77
N ARG A 530 -31.86 14.34 4.20
CA ARG A 530 -31.10 13.26 4.85
C ARG A 530 -29.98 13.83 5.71
N ILE A 531 -29.69 13.17 6.83
CA ILE A 531 -28.43 13.33 7.56
C ILE A 531 -27.47 12.30 6.98
N LEU A 532 -26.31 12.77 6.48
CA LEU A 532 -25.30 11.95 5.82
C LEU A 532 -24.20 11.53 6.80
N HIS A 533 -23.93 12.36 7.80
CA HIS A 533 -23.02 12.07 8.90
C HIS A 533 -23.43 12.91 10.13
N GLU A 534 -23.32 12.31 11.31
CA GLU A 534 -23.45 13.01 12.59
C GLU A 534 -22.51 12.33 13.59
N GLY A 535 -21.47 13.05 14.02
CA GLY A 535 -20.47 12.50 14.92
C GLY A 535 -19.10 13.15 14.81
N GLU A 536 -18.10 12.44 15.31
CA GLU A 536 -16.70 12.86 15.23
C GLU A 536 -16.18 12.80 13.80
N MET A 537 -15.52 13.87 13.38
CA MET A 537 -14.75 13.98 12.15
C MET A 537 -13.26 13.94 12.54
N PRO A 538 -12.46 12.99 12.01
CA PRO A 538 -11.05 12.89 12.33
C PRO A 538 -10.27 14.11 11.80
N ALA A 539 -9.11 14.38 12.38
CA ALA A 539 -8.16 15.32 11.80
C ALA A 539 -7.63 14.81 10.45
N GLY A 540 -7.41 15.72 9.51
CA GLY A 540 -6.99 15.39 8.16
C GLY A 540 -8.15 15.17 7.19
N PRO A 541 -7.89 14.60 6.00
CA PRO A 541 -8.88 14.32 4.98
C PRO A 541 -9.76 13.12 5.36
N SER A 542 -11.06 13.27 5.22
CA SER A 542 -12.04 12.19 5.33
C SER A 542 -13.05 12.28 4.19
N THR A 543 -13.70 11.17 3.83
CA THR A 543 -14.70 11.17 2.77
C THR A 543 -15.94 10.42 3.23
N TYR A 544 -17.10 11.07 3.11
CA TYR A 544 -18.40 10.49 3.40
C TYR A 544 -19.10 10.14 2.10
N PHE A 545 -19.77 9.01 2.06
CA PHE A 545 -20.45 8.53 0.86
C PHE A 545 -21.95 8.42 1.08
N PHE A 546 -22.73 8.71 0.04
CA PHE A 546 -24.14 8.36 0.01
C PHE A 546 -24.59 7.99 -1.39
N ASP A 547 -25.67 7.20 -1.47
CA ASP A 547 -26.29 6.85 -2.73
C ASP A 547 -27.32 7.93 -3.13
N ALA A 548 -27.03 8.61 -4.24
CA ALA A 548 -27.90 9.63 -4.82
C ALA A 548 -28.95 9.06 -5.79
N ALA A 549 -28.85 7.77 -6.17
CA ALA A 549 -29.79 7.14 -7.12
C ALA A 549 -31.24 7.10 -6.62
N GLN A 550 -31.44 7.18 -5.31
CA GLN A 550 -32.75 7.18 -4.67
C GLN A 550 -33.39 8.58 -4.54
N LEU A 551 -32.68 9.61 -4.98
CA LEU A 551 -33.16 10.98 -4.92
C LEU A 551 -33.81 11.37 -6.25
N PRO A 552 -34.92 12.11 -6.23
CA PRO A 552 -35.48 12.71 -7.44
C PRO A 552 -34.43 13.61 -8.14
N PRO A 553 -34.42 13.63 -9.49
CA PRO A 553 -33.56 14.56 -10.22
C PRO A 553 -33.81 15.99 -9.81
N GLY A 554 -32.74 16.75 -9.59
CA GLY A 554 -32.86 18.13 -9.14
C GLY A 554 -31.60 18.72 -8.50
N ALA A 555 -31.73 19.94 -7.99
CA ALA A 555 -30.68 20.62 -7.24
C ALA A 555 -30.84 20.39 -5.73
N TYR A 556 -29.77 19.97 -5.12
CA TYR A 556 -29.63 19.74 -3.68
C TYR A 556 -28.46 20.55 -3.13
N PHE A 557 -28.41 20.68 -1.81
CA PHE A 557 -27.32 21.34 -1.12
C PHE A 557 -26.81 20.44 0.00
N VAL A 558 -25.54 20.13 -0.05
CA VAL A 558 -24.84 19.44 1.06
C VAL A 558 -24.32 20.53 1.99
N GLN A 559 -24.76 20.50 3.22
CA GLN A 559 -24.32 21.41 4.27
C GLN A 559 -23.54 20.64 5.33
N MET A 560 -22.36 21.14 5.66
CA MET A 560 -21.55 20.65 6.78
C MET A 560 -21.53 21.73 7.86
N ARG A 561 -21.81 21.33 9.10
CA ARG A 561 -21.65 22.16 10.29
C ARG A 561 -20.61 21.52 11.22
N SER A 562 -19.61 22.30 11.63
CA SER A 562 -18.60 21.91 12.60
C SER A 562 -18.31 23.10 13.50
N GLY A 563 -18.67 22.98 14.79
CA GLY A 563 -18.72 24.13 15.72
C GLY A 563 -19.62 25.22 15.17
N ASP A 564 -19.13 26.45 15.13
CA ASP A 564 -19.84 27.62 14.58
C ASP A 564 -19.71 27.75 13.05
N SER A 565 -18.91 26.93 12.40
CA SER A 565 -18.70 26.97 10.97
C SER A 565 -19.78 26.19 10.22
N ILE A 566 -20.38 26.82 9.20
CA ILE A 566 -21.31 26.18 8.27
C ILE A 566 -20.74 26.36 6.86
N LYS A 567 -20.59 25.25 6.14
CA LYS A 567 -20.16 25.21 4.73
C LYS A 567 -21.21 24.50 3.90
N THR A 568 -21.50 25.05 2.72
CA THR A 568 -22.52 24.49 1.83
C THR A 568 -21.98 24.36 0.41
N LYS A 569 -22.23 23.22 -0.23
CA LYS A 569 -21.92 22.94 -1.63
C LYS A 569 -23.17 22.49 -2.37
N LYS A 570 -23.31 22.93 -3.63
CA LYS A 570 -24.40 22.51 -4.50
C LYS A 570 -24.12 21.12 -5.08
N LEU A 571 -25.13 20.27 -5.06
CA LEU A 571 -25.17 18.98 -5.70
C LEU A 571 -26.30 18.95 -6.72
N VAL A 572 -26.03 18.45 -7.92
CA VAL A 572 -27.06 18.20 -8.94
C VAL A 572 -27.24 16.70 -9.05
N VAL A 573 -28.48 16.20 -8.92
CA VAL A 573 -28.85 14.79 -9.13
C VAL A 573 -29.49 14.69 -10.51
N LYS A 574 -29.07 13.69 -11.32
CA LYS A 574 -29.56 13.39 -12.68
C LYS A 574 -30.79 12.53 -12.67
#